data_afd9285275389c8a64aa771254e4236d
#
_entry.id   afd9285275389c8a64aa771254e4236d
#
_cell.length_a   1.000
_cell.length_b   1.000
_cell.length_c   1.000
_cell.angle_alpha   90.00
_cell.angle_beta   90.00
_cell.angle_gamma   90.00
#
_symmetry.space_group_name_H-M   'P 1'
#
loop_
_entity.id
_entity.type
_entity.pdbx_description
1 polymer ?
#
loop_
_entity_poly.entity_id
_entity_poly.type
_entity_poly.pdbx_seq_one_letter_code
_entity_poly.pdbx_strand_id
1 'polypeptide(L)'
;NGDFASRRELKKVPRLGDKAFELAAGFLRVPGGKEPLDNTGIHPESYRLVNDMALSIGADPAALPSNCALLDKIDIKALAEKGTGGLQTMTDIVAELRKPGRDPRINGDNEAFVPAVEHFEELAIGMSIPGIVTTSPLSAPLSTSA
;
A
#
# COMPACT_ATOMS: atom_id res chain seq x y z
N ASN A 1 6.17 26.06 -0.16
CA ASN A 1 5.75 25.25 0.95
C ASN A 1 6.85 24.21 1.18
N GLY A 2 7.38 24.11 2.41
CA GLY A 2 8.40 23.13 2.76
C GLY A 2 7.85 21.71 2.88
N ASP A 3 8.71 20.79 3.29
CA ASP A 3 8.31 19.39 3.51
C ASP A 3 7.33 19.27 4.69
N PHE A 4 6.39 18.34 4.57
CA PHE A 4 5.44 18.06 5.64
C PHE A 4 6.12 17.21 6.72
N ALA A 5 5.93 17.58 7.99
CA ALA A 5 6.48 16.83 9.12
C ALA A 5 5.59 15.66 9.54
N SER A 6 4.33 15.61 9.11
CA SER A 6 3.39 14.53 9.40
C SER A 6 2.23 14.50 8.40
N ARG A 7 1.56 13.34 8.30
CA ARG A 7 0.31 13.21 7.53
C ARG A 7 -0.77 14.19 7.96
N ARG A 8 -0.86 14.49 9.25
CA ARG A 8 -1.86 15.43 9.78
C ARG A 8 -1.69 16.83 9.23
N GLU A 9 -0.47 17.22 8.87
CA GLU A 9 -0.22 18.54 8.28
C GLU A 9 -0.76 18.67 6.86
N LEU A 10 -0.97 17.54 6.17
CA LEU A 10 -1.60 17.53 4.84
C LEU A 10 -3.03 18.08 4.87
N LYS A 11 -3.73 18.02 6.02
CA LYS A 11 -5.05 18.65 6.19
C LYS A 11 -5.01 20.18 6.03
N LYS A 12 -3.83 20.80 6.14
CA LYS A 12 -3.64 22.24 5.91
C LYS A 12 -3.57 22.61 4.43
N VAL A 13 -3.50 21.61 3.54
CA VAL A 13 -3.43 21.84 2.10
C VAL A 13 -4.80 22.34 1.61
N PRO A 14 -4.87 23.50 0.92
CA PRO A 14 -6.11 23.97 0.35
C PRO A 14 -6.76 22.93 -0.56
N ARG A 15 -8.06 22.74 -0.44
CA ARG A 15 -8.88 21.76 -1.17
C ARG A 15 -8.73 20.30 -0.72
N LEU A 16 -7.85 19.97 0.20
CA LEU A 16 -7.81 18.67 0.85
C LEU A 16 -8.68 18.71 2.13
N GLY A 17 -9.97 18.53 1.96
CA GLY A 17 -10.92 18.47 3.09
C GLY A 17 -10.74 17.19 3.90
N ASP A 18 -11.33 17.14 5.11
CA ASP A 18 -11.22 16.01 6.03
C ASP A 18 -11.62 14.67 5.37
N LYS A 19 -12.73 14.65 4.64
CA LYS A 19 -13.20 13.45 3.94
C LYS A 19 -12.23 12.97 2.85
N ALA A 20 -11.65 13.89 2.08
CA ALA A 20 -10.65 13.56 1.08
C ALA A 20 -9.35 13.06 1.73
N PHE A 21 -8.97 13.66 2.86
CA PHE A 21 -7.84 13.19 3.65
C PHE A 21 -8.06 11.76 4.18
N GLU A 22 -9.22 11.47 4.77
CA GLU A 22 -9.54 10.13 5.27
C GLU A 22 -9.42 9.06 4.17
N LEU A 23 -9.98 9.32 2.99
CA LEU A 23 -9.91 8.38 1.87
C LEU A 23 -8.49 8.20 1.31
N ALA A 24 -7.66 9.24 1.37
CA ALA A 24 -6.31 9.23 0.80
C ALA A 24 -5.22 8.86 1.82
N ALA A 25 -5.49 8.95 3.12
CA ALA A 25 -4.47 8.87 4.17
C ALA A 25 -3.61 7.59 4.12
N GLY A 26 -4.20 6.45 3.77
CA GLY A 26 -3.47 5.19 3.60
C GLY A 26 -2.48 5.19 2.42
N PHE A 27 -2.65 6.07 1.44
CA PHE A 27 -1.79 6.18 0.25
C PHE A 27 -0.77 7.30 0.33
N LEU A 28 -1.00 8.28 1.20
CA LEU A 28 -0.08 9.39 1.39
C LEU A 28 1.11 8.95 2.26
N ARG A 29 2.31 9.25 1.83
CA ARG A 29 3.56 8.95 2.55
C ARG A 29 4.27 10.23 2.91
N VAL A 30 4.82 10.30 4.12
CA VAL A 30 5.67 11.42 4.58
C VAL A 30 7.03 10.84 5.01
N PRO A 31 7.94 10.66 4.04
CA PRO A 31 9.28 10.17 4.36
C PRO A 31 10.01 11.16 5.26
N GLY A 32 10.71 10.66 6.29
CA GLY A 32 11.46 11.53 7.21
C GLY A 32 10.60 12.39 8.14
N GLY A 33 9.28 12.13 8.19
CA GLY A 33 8.37 12.78 9.13
C GLY A 33 8.64 12.42 10.59
N LYS A 34 8.01 13.13 11.52
CA LYS A 34 8.13 12.90 12.96
C LYS A 34 7.52 11.56 13.39
N GLU A 35 6.53 11.09 12.67
CA GLU A 35 5.82 9.84 12.93
C GLU A 35 6.28 8.78 11.92
N PRO A 36 7.04 7.75 12.34
CA PRO A 36 7.53 6.71 11.44
C PRO A 36 6.43 5.96 10.69
N LEU A 37 5.24 5.84 11.30
CA LEU A 37 4.08 5.20 10.68
C LEU A 37 3.52 6.00 9.50
N ASP A 38 3.81 7.30 9.42
CA ASP A 38 3.39 8.15 8.30
C ASP A 38 4.10 7.78 6.98
N ASN A 39 5.18 7.00 7.04
CA ASN A 39 5.85 6.45 5.85
C ASN A 39 5.38 5.03 5.50
N THR A 40 4.31 4.53 6.10
CA THR A 40 3.74 3.19 5.85
C THR A 40 2.39 3.27 5.13
N GLY A 41 1.85 2.14 4.65
CA GLY A 41 0.48 2.03 4.11
C GLY A 41 -0.61 2.01 5.18
N ILE A 42 -0.24 2.04 6.44
CA ILE A 42 -1.19 1.94 7.55
C ILE A 42 -2.00 3.23 7.66
N HIS A 43 -3.33 3.08 7.71
CA HIS A 43 -4.22 4.23 7.90
C HIS A 43 -4.06 4.81 9.32
N PRO A 44 -4.11 6.15 9.51
CA PRO A 44 -3.95 6.77 10.82
C PRO A 44 -4.91 6.27 11.91
N GLU A 45 -6.10 5.82 11.54
CA GLU A 45 -7.06 5.19 12.45
C GLU A 45 -6.52 3.91 13.09
N SER A 46 -5.67 3.19 12.36
CA SER A 46 -5.06 1.93 12.82
C SER A 46 -3.79 2.13 13.66
N TYR A 47 -3.31 3.37 13.85
CA TYR A 47 -2.11 3.63 14.67
C TYR A 47 -2.28 3.16 16.11
N ARG A 48 -3.52 3.24 16.64
CA ARG A 48 -3.82 2.69 17.97
C ARG A 48 -3.55 1.19 18.02
N LEU A 49 -3.96 0.43 17.00
CA LEU A 49 -3.69 -1.02 16.93
C LEU A 49 -2.19 -1.31 16.91
N VAL A 50 -1.42 -0.50 16.16
CA VAL A 50 0.04 -0.63 16.12
C VAL A 50 0.65 -0.37 17.50
N ASN A 51 0.17 0.64 18.22
CA ASN A 51 0.61 0.93 19.57
C ASN A 51 0.28 -0.23 20.52
N ASP A 52 -0.93 -0.79 20.45
CA ASP A 52 -1.33 -1.92 21.29
C ASP A 52 -0.48 -3.18 20.99
N MET A 53 -0.13 -3.41 19.72
CA MET A 53 0.80 -4.47 19.30
C MET A 53 2.19 -4.25 19.89
N ALA A 54 2.72 -3.03 19.80
CA ALA A 54 4.03 -2.68 20.35
C ALA A 54 4.08 -2.87 21.87
N LEU A 55 3.06 -2.41 22.57
CA LEU A 55 2.93 -2.56 24.01
C LEU A 55 2.87 -4.03 24.44
N SER A 56 2.24 -4.91 23.65
CA SER A 56 2.14 -6.34 23.97
C SER A 56 3.49 -7.04 24.06
N ILE A 57 4.49 -6.53 23.37
CA ILE A 57 5.87 -7.05 23.35
C ILE A 57 6.87 -6.15 24.06
N GLY A 58 6.40 -5.06 24.71
CA GLY A 58 7.25 -4.09 25.39
C GLY A 58 8.18 -3.29 24.46
N ALA A 59 7.78 -3.09 23.20
CA ALA A 59 8.56 -2.35 22.21
C ALA A 59 8.01 -0.94 21.95
N ASP A 60 8.85 -0.08 21.39
CA ASP A 60 8.41 1.22 20.88
C ASP A 60 7.70 1.04 19.53
N PRO A 61 6.51 1.62 19.33
CA PRO A 61 5.83 1.62 18.03
C PRO A 61 6.71 2.10 16.87
N ALA A 62 7.57 3.07 17.13
CA ALA A 62 8.52 3.59 16.13
C ALA A 62 9.58 2.57 15.67
N ALA A 63 9.85 1.56 16.48
CA ALA A 63 10.81 0.51 16.17
C ALA A 63 10.23 -0.68 15.39
N LEU A 64 8.91 -0.74 15.21
CA LEU A 64 8.25 -1.84 14.52
C LEU A 64 8.47 -1.84 13.00
N PRO A 65 8.42 -0.69 12.28
CA PRO A 65 8.61 -0.69 10.83
C PRO A 65 9.95 -1.31 10.44
N SER A 66 9.93 -2.25 9.49
CA SER A 66 11.08 -3.01 8.98
C SER A 66 11.76 -3.96 9.99
N ASN A 67 11.30 -4.07 11.21
CA ASN A 67 11.91 -4.93 12.22
C ASN A 67 11.18 -6.28 12.33
N CYS A 68 11.54 -7.22 11.45
CA CYS A 68 10.92 -8.54 11.42
C CYS A 68 11.04 -9.28 12.76
N ALA A 69 12.16 -9.12 13.48
CA ALA A 69 12.39 -9.82 14.75
C ALA A 69 11.44 -9.37 15.87
N LEU A 70 11.01 -8.12 15.87
CA LEU A 70 9.97 -7.63 16.78
C LEU A 70 8.58 -8.06 16.32
N LEU A 71 8.31 -7.99 15.02
CA LEU A 71 7.01 -8.36 14.45
C LEU A 71 6.69 -9.84 14.65
N ASP A 72 7.70 -10.72 14.63
CA ASP A 72 7.53 -12.17 14.87
C ASP A 72 7.16 -12.50 16.32
N LYS A 73 7.40 -11.60 17.27
CA LYS A 73 7.04 -11.77 18.68
C LYS A 73 5.59 -11.39 18.98
N ILE A 74 4.90 -10.76 18.04
CA ILE A 74 3.52 -10.30 18.23
C ILE A 74 2.57 -11.49 18.08
N ASP A 75 1.86 -11.83 19.15
CA ASP A 75 0.78 -12.80 19.10
C ASP A 75 -0.53 -12.13 18.67
N ILE A 76 -0.74 -12.13 17.35
CA ILE A 76 -1.92 -11.52 16.72
C ILE A 76 -3.22 -12.17 17.19
N LYS A 77 -3.20 -13.50 17.44
CA LYS A 77 -4.40 -14.24 17.86
C LYS A 77 -4.83 -13.84 19.27
N ALA A 78 -3.88 -13.81 20.20
CA ALA A 78 -4.15 -13.37 21.57
C ALA A 78 -4.64 -11.93 21.65
N LEU A 79 -4.15 -11.03 20.78
CA LEU A 79 -4.62 -9.65 20.71
C LEU A 79 -6.03 -9.55 20.11
N ALA A 80 -6.34 -10.34 19.10
CA ALA A 80 -7.68 -10.38 18.51
C ALA A 80 -8.73 -10.91 19.49
N GLU A 81 -8.40 -11.95 20.27
CA GLU A 81 -9.27 -12.49 21.32
C GLU A 81 -9.56 -11.49 22.44
N LYS A 82 -8.62 -10.61 22.74
CA LYS A 82 -8.81 -9.47 23.69
C LYS A 82 -9.70 -8.36 23.14
N GLY A 83 -10.17 -8.48 21.89
CA GLY A 83 -11.03 -7.48 21.25
C GLY A 83 -10.33 -6.20 20.84
N THR A 84 -8.99 -6.19 20.77
CA THR A 84 -8.21 -5.03 20.37
C THR A 84 -8.47 -4.65 18.91
N GLY A 85 -8.76 -5.65 18.05
CA GLY A 85 -9.10 -5.44 16.62
C GLY A 85 -9.35 -6.76 15.89
N GLY A 86 -9.76 -6.68 14.63
CA GLY A 86 -9.99 -7.86 13.80
C GLY A 86 -8.66 -8.57 13.44
N LEU A 87 -8.67 -9.90 13.48
CA LEU A 87 -7.49 -10.73 13.17
C LEU A 87 -6.93 -10.39 11.78
N GLN A 88 -7.79 -10.24 10.78
CA GLN A 88 -7.38 -9.91 9.41
C GLN A 88 -6.69 -8.54 9.36
N THR A 89 -7.28 -7.52 9.96
CA THR A 89 -6.70 -6.17 10.01
C THR A 89 -5.31 -6.16 10.66
N MET A 90 -5.14 -6.89 11.75
CA MET A 90 -3.84 -7.01 12.42
C MET A 90 -2.81 -7.73 11.56
N THR A 91 -3.23 -8.77 10.85
CA THR A 91 -2.37 -9.51 9.91
C THR A 91 -1.89 -8.59 8.79
N ASP A 92 -2.79 -7.79 8.21
CA ASP A 92 -2.48 -6.84 7.15
C ASP A 92 -1.53 -5.72 7.64
N ILE A 93 -1.75 -5.23 8.86
CA ILE A 93 -0.86 -4.26 9.51
C ILE A 93 0.55 -4.83 9.67
N VAL A 94 0.68 -6.06 10.17
CA VAL A 94 2.00 -6.71 10.34
C VAL A 94 2.67 -6.93 8.99
N ALA A 95 1.92 -7.32 7.97
CA ALA A 95 2.45 -7.48 6.61
C ALA A 95 2.99 -6.16 6.04
N GLU A 96 2.28 -5.05 6.27
CA GLU A 96 2.73 -3.71 5.86
C GLU A 96 3.94 -3.24 6.66
N LEU A 97 3.99 -3.50 7.98
CA LEU A 97 5.13 -3.15 8.82
C LEU A 97 6.40 -3.92 8.45
N ARG A 98 6.30 -5.13 7.91
CA ARG A 98 7.44 -5.90 7.40
C ARG A 98 8.09 -5.24 6.19
N LYS A 99 7.31 -4.56 5.36
CA LYS A 99 7.77 -3.95 4.10
C LYS A 99 7.17 -2.54 3.97
N PRO A 100 7.51 -1.60 4.86
CA PRO A 100 6.97 -0.26 4.82
C PRO A 100 7.41 0.45 3.54
N GLY A 101 6.51 1.25 3.01
CA GLY A 101 6.81 2.05 1.82
C GLY A 101 6.80 1.27 0.50
N ARG A 102 6.43 -0.01 0.51
CA ARG A 102 6.23 -0.76 -0.72
C ARG A 102 5.09 -0.14 -1.52
N ASP A 103 5.41 0.41 -2.68
CA ASP A 103 4.39 0.78 -3.65
C ASP A 103 3.81 -0.52 -4.25
N PRO A 104 2.53 -0.83 -4.04
CA PRO A 104 1.90 -2.02 -4.62
C PRO A 104 1.99 -2.05 -6.15
N ARG A 105 2.23 -0.89 -6.77
CA ARG A 105 2.40 -0.76 -8.22
C ARG A 105 3.77 -1.27 -8.71
N ILE A 106 4.79 -1.28 -7.84
CA ILE A 106 6.16 -1.74 -8.17
C ILE A 106 6.26 -3.27 -8.19
N ASN A 107 5.27 -3.98 -7.63
CA ASN A 107 5.24 -5.44 -7.60
C ASN A 107 4.34 -6.10 -8.66
N GLY A 108 3.66 -5.34 -9.48
CA GLY A 108 3.37 -5.84 -10.81
C GLY A 108 4.74 -6.06 -11.44
N ASP A 109 5.04 -7.28 -11.91
CA ASP A 109 6.20 -7.52 -12.74
C ASP A 109 6.32 -6.31 -13.68
N ASN A 110 7.16 -5.35 -13.27
CA ASN A 110 7.69 -4.37 -14.16
C ASN A 110 8.71 -5.12 -15.03
N GLU A 111 8.26 -6.10 -15.76
CA GLU A 111 8.66 -6.18 -17.14
C GLU A 111 8.23 -4.81 -17.69
N ALA A 112 9.17 -3.92 -17.61
CA ALA A 112 9.01 -2.56 -18.04
C ALA A 112 8.12 -2.57 -19.26
N PHE A 113 6.98 -1.87 -19.20
CA PHE A 113 6.48 -1.23 -20.39
C PHE A 113 7.66 -0.39 -20.90
N VAL A 114 8.62 -1.05 -21.50
CA VAL A 114 9.58 -0.38 -22.34
C VAL A 114 8.69 0.15 -23.44
N PRO A 115 8.51 1.46 -23.55
CA PRO A 115 7.77 2.00 -24.67
C PRO A 115 8.58 1.66 -25.92
N ALA A 116 8.37 0.43 -26.41
CA ALA A 116 8.94 0.00 -27.71
C ALA A 116 8.32 0.83 -28.83
N VAL A 117 7.23 1.54 -28.51
CA VAL A 117 6.44 2.35 -29.42
C VAL A 117 5.86 3.53 -28.63
N GLU A 118 6.33 4.73 -28.86
CA GLU A 118 5.78 5.95 -28.28
C GLU A 118 4.63 6.52 -29.13
N HIS A 119 4.64 6.26 -30.43
CA HIS A 119 3.63 6.75 -31.38
C HIS A 119 3.02 5.62 -32.20
N PHE A 120 1.73 5.73 -32.49
CA PHE A 120 0.96 4.73 -33.24
C PHE A 120 1.53 4.48 -34.65
N GLU A 121 2.20 5.45 -35.23
CA GLU A 121 2.82 5.43 -36.57
C GLU A 121 4.09 4.56 -36.62
N GLU A 122 4.65 4.23 -35.45
CA GLU A 122 5.84 3.37 -35.36
C GLU A 122 5.50 1.86 -35.41
N LEU A 123 4.19 1.53 -35.39
CA LEU A 123 3.73 0.16 -35.42
C LEU A 123 3.97 -0.45 -36.82
N ALA A 124 4.73 -1.55 -36.87
CA ALA A 124 4.97 -2.31 -38.09
C ALA A 124 4.35 -3.72 -37.99
N ILE A 125 3.89 -4.25 -39.14
CA ILE A 125 3.36 -5.60 -39.22
C ILE A 125 4.46 -6.59 -38.85
N GLY A 126 4.20 -7.47 -37.88
CA GLY A 126 5.18 -8.45 -37.37
C GLY A 126 6.00 -7.98 -36.18
N MET A 127 5.76 -6.78 -35.67
CA MET A 127 6.41 -6.27 -34.44
C MET A 127 5.88 -7.01 -33.21
N SER A 128 6.79 -7.49 -32.37
CA SER A 128 6.44 -8.11 -31.10
C SER A 128 6.38 -7.03 -29.97
N ILE A 129 5.20 -6.83 -29.43
CA ILE A 129 4.97 -5.83 -28.38
C ILE A 129 4.66 -6.56 -27.08
N PRO A 130 5.38 -6.30 -25.97
CA PRO A 130 5.03 -6.85 -24.69
C PRO A 130 3.70 -6.27 -24.21
N GLY A 131 2.80 -7.12 -23.73
CA GLY A 131 1.49 -6.71 -23.24
C GLY A 131 1.00 -7.64 -22.13
N ILE A 132 0.11 -7.13 -21.27
CA ILE A 132 -0.56 -7.92 -20.26
C ILE A 132 -1.87 -8.44 -20.83
N VAL A 133 -2.04 -9.76 -20.85
CA VAL A 133 -3.30 -10.38 -21.25
C VAL A 133 -4.30 -10.21 -20.11
N THR A 134 -5.25 -9.28 -20.28
CA THR A 134 -6.41 -9.20 -19.40
C THR A 134 -7.50 -10.11 -19.92
N THR A 135 -7.87 -11.16 -19.18
CA THR A 135 -9.05 -11.97 -19.50
C THR A 135 -10.29 -11.09 -19.34
N SER A 136 -10.78 -10.57 -20.45
CA SER A 136 -12.10 -9.97 -20.50
C SER A 136 -13.14 -11.09 -20.62
N PRO A 137 -14.22 -11.10 -19.83
CA PRO A 137 -15.27 -12.13 -19.93
C PRO A 137 -16.15 -12.02 -21.18
N LEU A 138 -15.75 -11.28 -22.19
CA LEU A 138 -16.45 -11.14 -23.45
C LEU A 138 -15.81 -12.02 -24.53
N SER A 139 -15.85 -13.33 -24.35
CA SER A 139 -15.75 -14.27 -25.47
C SER A 139 -17.14 -14.61 -25.98
N ALA A 140 -17.72 -13.73 -26.79
CA ALA A 140 -18.77 -14.16 -27.68
C ALA A 140 -18.11 -15.07 -28.77
N PRO A 141 -18.61 -16.29 -29.02
CA PRO A 141 -18.05 -17.10 -30.07
C PRO A 141 -18.36 -16.44 -31.42
N LEU A 142 -17.32 -16.15 -32.18
CA LEU A 142 -17.46 -15.83 -33.61
C LEU A 142 -18.08 -17.04 -34.28
N SER A 143 -19.37 -16.96 -34.62
CA SER A 143 -20.02 -17.93 -35.46
C SER A 143 -19.40 -17.86 -36.86
N THR A 144 -18.57 -18.83 -37.18
CA THR A 144 -18.13 -19.10 -38.55
C THR A 144 -19.32 -19.68 -39.29
N SER A 145 -20.00 -18.88 -40.06
CA SER A 145 -20.92 -19.41 -41.10
C SER A 145 -20.13 -19.58 -42.37
N ALA A 146 -20.23 -20.80 -42.91
CA ALA A 146 -19.70 -21.26 -44.17
C ALA A 146 -20.24 -20.49 -45.38
#